data_3762ad80539eb79d1f0bfc30e8ed074c
#
_entry.id   3762ad80539eb79d1f0bfc30e8ed074c
#
_cell.length_a   1.000
_cell.length_b   1.000
_cell.length_c   1.000
_cell.angle_alpha   90.00
_cell.angle_beta   90.00
_cell.angle_gamma   90.00
#
_symmetry.space_group_name_H-M   'P 1'
#
loop_
_entity.id
_entity.type
_entity.pdbx_description
1 polymer ?
#
loop_
_entity_poly.entity_id
_entity_poly.type
_entity_poly.pdbx_seq_one_letter_code
_entity_poly.pdbx_strand_id
1 'polypeptide(L)'
;MKRSPPVFVDTSYFVALLNKLDGEHARARELAAIWHRLATKLCTTDAVLVETYNWFSRSPLRSSAARALQALRGAEGWTIVHASADLIRRGERRYTTHADKTWSLTDCISMEAASDARVKQVATTDKHFEQAGFEILMGGGART
;
A
#
# COMPACT_ATOMS: atom_id res chain seq x y z
N MET A 1 14.49 -16.19 -16.68
CA MET A 1 13.56 -16.13 -15.55
C MET A 1 12.86 -14.79 -15.50
N LYS A 2 11.54 -14.82 -15.57
CA LYS A 2 10.76 -13.58 -15.42
C LYS A 2 10.81 -13.12 -13.97
N ARG A 3 11.18 -11.86 -13.77
CA ARG A 3 11.08 -11.25 -12.44
C ARG A 3 9.62 -10.95 -12.13
N SER A 4 9.23 -11.17 -10.89
CA SER A 4 7.93 -10.73 -10.39
C SER A 4 7.85 -9.20 -10.51
N PRO A 5 6.74 -8.65 -11.06
CA PRO A 5 6.60 -7.20 -11.11
C PRO A 5 6.60 -6.60 -9.72
N PRO A 6 7.17 -5.40 -9.54
CA PRO A 6 7.15 -4.74 -8.24
C PRO A 6 5.73 -4.34 -7.84
N VAL A 7 5.50 -4.21 -6.54
CA VAL A 7 4.18 -3.88 -5.99
C VAL A 7 4.30 -2.71 -5.03
N PHE A 8 3.38 -1.76 -5.16
CA PHE A 8 3.19 -0.71 -4.15
C PHE A 8 2.17 -1.21 -3.12
N VAL A 9 2.45 -0.99 -1.84
CA VAL A 9 1.62 -1.51 -0.75
C VAL A 9 0.92 -0.35 -0.03
N ASP A 10 -0.41 -0.42 -0.01
CA ASP A 10 -1.29 0.57 0.62
C ASP A 10 -1.73 0.12 2.01
N THR A 11 -2.32 1.05 2.76
CA THR A 11 -2.80 0.83 4.14
C THR A 11 -3.71 -0.38 4.27
N SER A 12 -4.64 -0.58 3.35
CA SER A 12 -5.61 -1.69 3.46
C SER A 12 -4.93 -3.07 3.46
N TYR A 13 -3.79 -3.21 2.78
CA TYR A 13 -3.02 -4.45 2.85
C TYR A 13 -2.46 -4.67 4.26
N PHE A 14 -1.83 -3.65 4.84
CA PHE A 14 -1.25 -3.77 6.18
C PHE A 14 -2.32 -4.07 7.22
N VAL A 15 -3.46 -3.39 7.14
CA VAL A 15 -4.59 -3.64 8.03
C VAL A 15 -5.06 -5.09 7.91
N ALA A 16 -5.25 -5.56 6.69
CA ALA A 16 -5.71 -6.93 6.44
C ALA A 16 -4.71 -7.98 6.94
N LEU A 17 -3.41 -7.73 6.71
CA LEU A 17 -2.37 -8.66 7.14
C LEU A 17 -2.26 -8.73 8.66
N LEU A 18 -2.37 -7.59 9.34
CA LEU A 18 -2.13 -7.48 10.77
C LEU A 18 -3.38 -7.75 11.62
N ASN A 19 -4.55 -7.73 11.02
CA ASN A 19 -5.82 -7.98 11.71
C ASN A 19 -6.48 -9.26 11.18
N LYS A 20 -6.43 -10.34 11.96
CA LYS A 20 -6.98 -11.64 11.58
C LYS A 20 -8.48 -11.60 11.32
N LEU A 21 -9.19 -10.60 11.84
CA LEU A 21 -10.64 -10.45 11.67
C LEU A 21 -11.01 -9.69 10.40
N ASP A 22 -10.01 -9.14 9.69
CA ASP A 22 -10.25 -8.44 8.43
C ASP A 22 -10.69 -9.43 7.35
N GLY A 23 -11.71 -9.06 6.58
CA GLY A 23 -12.24 -9.92 5.51
C GLY A 23 -11.23 -10.24 4.41
N GLU A 24 -10.17 -9.44 4.27
CA GLU A 24 -9.11 -9.65 3.29
C GLU A 24 -7.86 -10.27 3.90
N HIS A 25 -7.92 -10.72 5.15
CA HIS A 25 -6.76 -11.28 5.84
C HIS A 25 -6.16 -12.48 5.07
N ALA A 26 -7.00 -13.42 4.63
CA ALA A 26 -6.52 -14.58 3.88
C ALA A 26 -5.83 -14.16 2.58
N ARG A 27 -6.39 -13.18 1.88
CA ARG A 27 -5.79 -12.67 0.64
C ARG A 27 -4.45 -11.99 0.90
N ALA A 28 -4.37 -11.19 1.97
CA ALA A 28 -3.10 -10.53 2.34
C ALA A 28 -2.01 -11.57 2.64
N ARG A 29 -2.35 -12.62 3.36
CA ARG A 29 -1.41 -13.72 3.65
C ARG A 29 -0.99 -14.45 2.39
N GLU A 30 -1.90 -14.69 1.47
CA GLU A 30 -1.60 -15.31 0.19
C GLU A 30 -0.60 -14.48 -0.60
N LEU A 31 -0.84 -13.16 -0.68
CA LEU A 31 0.08 -12.24 -1.35
C LEU A 31 1.47 -12.26 -0.70
N ALA A 32 1.53 -12.21 0.62
CA ALA A 32 2.80 -12.24 1.35
C ALA A 32 3.60 -13.51 0.99
N ALA A 33 2.94 -14.66 0.92
CA ALA A 33 3.57 -15.93 0.58
C ALA A 33 4.08 -15.92 -0.88
N ILE A 34 3.27 -15.40 -1.80
CA ILE A 34 3.67 -15.28 -3.22
C ILE A 34 4.89 -14.38 -3.35
N TRP A 35 4.86 -13.22 -2.71
CA TRP A 35 5.97 -12.24 -2.78
C TRP A 35 7.26 -12.80 -2.19
N HIS A 36 7.15 -13.54 -1.09
CA HIS A 36 8.31 -14.19 -0.49
C HIS A 36 8.91 -15.21 -1.46
N ARG A 37 8.08 -16.07 -2.03
CA ARG A 37 8.51 -17.12 -2.97
C ARG A 37 9.16 -16.54 -4.21
N LEU A 38 8.62 -15.43 -4.74
CA LEU A 38 9.08 -14.82 -5.98
C LEU A 38 10.12 -13.71 -5.77
N ALA A 39 10.51 -13.43 -4.53
CA ALA A 39 11.39 -12.32 -4.17
C ALA A 39 10.91 -10.99 -4.78
N THR A 40 9.59 -10.74 -4.71
CA THR A 40 8.96 -9.54 -5.25
C THR A 40 9.49 -8.30 -4.53
N LYS A 41 9.82 -7.26 -5.29
CA LYS A 41 10.20 -5.96 -4.72
C LYS A 41 8.94 -5.22 -4.29
N LEU A 42 8.93 -4.73 -3.06
CA LEU A 42 7.80 -4.07 -2.45
C LEU A 42 8.17 -2.65 -2.06
N CYS A 43 7.27 -1.72 -2.28
CA CYS A 43 7.47 -0.33 -1.83
C CYS A 43 6.20 0.22 -1.21
N THR A 44 6.39 1.17 -0.34
CA THR A 44 5.31 1.98 0.24
C THR A 44 5.90 3.36 0.55
N THR A 45 5.12 4.24 1.14
CA THR A 45 5.62 5.54 1.60
C THR A 45 5.48 5.64 3.11
N ASP A 46 6.24 6.56 3.70
CA ASP A 46 6.06 6.89 5.11
C ASP A 46 4.68 7.51 5.39
N ALA A 47 4.05 8.16 4.39
CA ALA A 47 2.69 8.66 4.51
C ALA A 47 1.68 7.50 4.70
N VAL A 48 1.84 6.41 3.96
CA VAL A 48 1.04 5.19 4.15
C VAL A 48 1.29 4.59 5.52
N LEU A 49 2.53 4.56 5.97
CA LEU A 49 2.85 4.04 7.31
C LEU A 49 2.17 4.86 8.40
N VAL A 50 2.21 6.19 8.29
CA VAL A 50 1.52 7.07 9.25
C VAL A 50 0.02 6.77 9.28
N GLU A 51 -0.61 6.64 8.12
CA GLU A 51 -2.02 6.30 8.02
C GLU A 51 -2.31 4.95 8.68
N THR A 52 -1.44 3.98 8.48
CA THR A 52 -1.58 2.64 9.08
C THR A 52 -1.44 2.69 10.59
N TYR A 53 -0.45 3.40 11.11
CA TYR A 53 -0.31 3.62 12.55
C TYR A 53 -1.57 4.26 13.13
N ASN A 54 -2.10 5.27 12.46
CA ASN A 54 -3.30 5.96 12.92
C ASN A 54 -4.51 5.02 12.97
N TRP A 55 -4.62 4.12 11.98
CA TRP A 55 -5.70 3.13 11.95
C TRP A 55 -5.67 2.24 13.19
N PHE A 56 -4.47 1.85 13.66
CA PHE A 56 -4.31 0.96 14.82
C PHE A 56 -4.26 1.71 16.17
N SER A 57 -4.35 3.05 16.18
CA SER A 57 -4.12 3.82 17.42
C SER A 57 -5.04 3.44 18.57
N ARG A 58 -6.28 3.02 18.30
CA ARG A 58 -7.25 2.62 19.33
C ARG A 58 -7.49 1.12 19.36
N SER A 59 -6.69 0.36 18.63
CA SER A 59 -6.83 -1.08 18.51
C SER A 59 -6.06 -1.79 19.62
N PRO A 60 -6.55 -2.95 20.10
CA PRO A 60 -5.75 -3.84 20.95
C PRO A 60 -4.47 -4.31 20.26
N LEU A 61 -4.40 -4.20 18.93
CA LEU A 61 -3.25 -4.61 18.13
C LEU A 61 -2.22 -3.49 17.96
N ARG A 62 -2.39 -2.35 18.63
CA ARG A 62 -1.53 -1.18 18.50
C ARG A 62 -0.04 -1.51 18.59
N SER A 63 0.36 -2.22 19.63
CA SER A 63 1.77 -2.54 19.85
C SER A 63 2.32 -3.58 18.89
N SER A 64 1.54 -4.63 18.59
CA SER A 64 1.99 -5.66 17.65
C SER A 64 2.07 -5.11 16.22
N ALA A 65 1.13 -4.27 15.83
CA ALA A 65 1.16 -3.61 14.53
C ALA A 65 2.37 -2.68 14.42
N ALA A 66 2.66 -1.90 15.46
CA ALA A 66 3.82 -1.02 15.48
C ALA A 66 5.12 -1.79 15.28
N ARG A 67 5.28 -2.92 15.96
CA ARG A 67 6.48 -3.77 15.81
C ARG A 67 6.63 -4.28 14.38
N ALA A 68 5.51 -4.73 13.78
CA ALA A 68 5.52 -5.24 12.41
C ALA A 68 5.90 -4.14 11.41
N LEU A 69 5.33 -2.94 11.56
CA LEU A 69 5.62 -1.82 10.67
C LEU A 69 7.06 -1.33 10.82
N GLN A 70 7.56 -1.28 12.06
CA GLN A 70 8.96 -0.90 12.31
C GLN A 70 9.93 -1.89 11.66
N ALA A 71 9.58 -3.17 11.62
CA ALA A 71 10.42 -4.20 11.03
C ALA A 71 10.56 -4.06 9.51
N LEU A 72 9.67 -3.30 8.84
CA LEU A 72 9.80 -3.05 7.40
C LEU A 72 11.03 -2.21 7.08
N ARG A 73 11.45 -1.35 8.00
CA ARG A 73 12.66 -0.54 7.77
C ARG A 73 13.86 -1.47 7.84
N GLY A 74 14.57 -1.55 6.73
CA GLY A 74 15.71 -2.46 6.62
C GLY A 74 15.35 -3.90 6.24
N ALA A 75 14.08 -4.22 6.06
CA ALA A 75 13.68 -5.54 5.59
C ALA A 75 14.07 -5.73 4.13
N GLU A 76 14.60 -6.89 3.81
CA GLU A 76 15.01 -7.20 2.44
C GLU A 76 13.81 -7.14 1.49
N GLY A 77 14.01 -6.52 0.34
CA GLY A 77 12.97 -6.40 -0.69
C GLY A 77 12.01 -5.23 -0.48
N TRP A 78 12.07 -4.54 0.66
CA TRP A 78 11.21 -3.39 0.94
C TRP A 78 11.93 -2.06 0.74
N THR A 79 11.25 -1.13 0.08
CA THR A 79 11.67 0.28 -0.01
C THR A 79 10.57 1.15 0.58
N ILE A 80 10.92 1.98 1.55
CA ILE A 80 9.99 2.96 2.12
C ILE A 80 10.36 4.32 1.53
N VAL A 81 9.51 4.81 0.65
CA VAL A 81 9.73 6.09 -0.03
C VAL A 81 9.39 7.22 0.92
N HIS A 82 10.33 8.15 1.09
CA HIS A 82 10.07 9.34 1.90
C HIS A 82 9.10 10.27 1.16
N ALA A 83 8.01 10.66 1.84
CA ALA A 83 7.06 11.64 1.33
C ALA A 83 7.69 13.04 1.47
N SER A 84 8.59 13.36 0.55
CA SER A 84 9.29 14.64 0.49
C SER A 84 8.31 15.78 0.22
N ALA A 85 8.76 17.00 0.46
CA ALA A 85 7.98 18.20 0.12
C ALA A 85 7.57 18.18 -1.37
N ASP A 86 8.48 17.76 -2.26
CA ASP A 86 8.19 17.65 -3.68
C ASP A 86 7.11 16.60 -3.97
N LEU A 87 7.23 15.41 -3.38
CA LEU A 87 6.24 14.35 -3.57
C LEU A 87 4.87 14.77 -3.07
N ILE A 88 4.80 15.41 -1.90
CA ILE A 88 3.55 15.90 -1.34
C ILE A 88 2.92 16.94 -2.28
N ARG A 89 3.71 17.90 -2.78
CA ARG A 89 3.21 18.91 -3.72
C ARG A 89 2.66 18.29 -5.00
N ARG A 90 3.31 17.26 -5.52
CA ARG A 90 2.79 16.54 -6.70
C ARG A 90 1.48 15.83 -6.37
N GLY A 91 1.38 15.25 -5.18
CA GLY A 91 0.12 14.68 -4.69
C GLY A 91 -0.98 15.73 -4.59
N GLU A 92 -0.67 16.91 -4.07
CA GLU A 92 -1.62 18.02 -4.00
C GLU A 92 -2.10 18.45 -5.38
N ARG A 93 -1.22 18.50 -6.37
CA ARG A 93 -1.62 18.81 -7.76
C ARG A 93 -2.55 17.74 -8.33
N ARG A 94 -2.26 16.48 -8.09
CA ARG A 94 -3.14 15.39 -8.51
C ARG A 94 -4.51 15.50 -7.83
N TYR A 95 -4.52 15.80 -6.56
CA TYR A 95 -5.73 15.99 -5.77
C TYR A 95 -6.61 17.10 -6.35
N THR A 96 -6.03 18.24 -6.67
CA THR A 96 -6.78 19.39 -7.21
C THR A 96 -7.18 19.19 -8.67
N THR A 97 -6.32 18.57 -9.48
CA THR A 97 -6.61 18.30 -10.90
C THR A 97 -7.77 17.32 -11.07
N HIS A 98 -7.91 16.37 -10.14
CA HIS A 98 -8.96 15.35 -10.17
C HIS A 98 -10.05 15.64 -9.14
N ALA A 99 -10.55 16.86 -9.13
CA ALA A 99 -11.57 17.31 -8.18
C ALA A 99 -12.89 16.56 -8.28
N ASP A 100 -13.12 15.86 -9.39
CA ASP A 100 -14.27 14.98 -9.60
C ASP A 100 -14.14 13.63 -8.87
N LYS A 101 -12.96 13.32 -8.35
CA LYS A 101 -12.69 12.07 -7.62
C LYS A 101 -12.76 12.31 -6.11
N THR A 102 -12.95 11.23 -5.37
CA THR A 102 -12.92 11.25 -3.89
C THR A 102 -11.59 10.73 -3.35
N TRP A 103 -10.53 10.82 -4.13
CA TRP A 103 -9.20 10.39 -3.72
C TRP A 103 -8.70 11.21 -2.55
N SER A 104 -8.16 10.56 -1.51
CA SER A 104 -7.52 11.27 -0.41
C SER A 104 -6.16 11.80 -0.87
N LEU A 105 -5.61 12.74 -0.09
CA LEU A 105 -4.25 13.21 -0.38
C LEU A 105 -3.23 12.07 -0.25
N THR A 106 -3.40 11.17 0.71
CA THR A 106 -2.54 9.98 0.84
C THR A 106 -2.62 9.12 -0.41
N ASP A 107 -3.82 8.91 -0.97
CA ASP A 107 -3.98 8.19 -2.23
C ASP A 107 -3.19 8.87 -3.35
N CYS A 108 -3.31 10.20 -3.46
CA CYS A 108 -2.62 10.95 -4.50
C CYS A 108 -1.09 10.89 -4.36
N ILE A 109 -0.59 10.98 -3.14
CA ILE A 109 0.84 10.82 -2.85
C ILE A 109 1.30 9.41 -3.25
N SER A 110 0.52 8.40 -2.91
CA SER A 110 0.82 7.00 -3.24
C SER A 110 0.84 6.77 -4.75
N MET A 111 -0.12 7.36 -5.47
CA MET A 111 -0.18 7.27 -6.94
C MET A 111 1.06 7.88 -7.58
N GLU A 112 1.51 9.03 -7.08
CA GLU A 112 2.73 9.68 -7.57
C GLU A 112 3.96 8.82 -7.28
N ALA A 113 4.08 8.29 -6.07
CA ALA A 113 5.20 7.45 -5.68
C ALA A 113 5.25 6.16 -6.50
N ALA A 114 4.11 5.52 -6.71
CA ALA A 114 4.02 4.30 -7.52
C ALA A 114 4.41 4.60 -8.97
N SER A 115 3.95 5.72 -9.53
CA SER A 115 4.29 6.13 -10.89
C SER A 115 5.79 6.39 -11.03
N ASP A 116 6.39 7.08 -10.07
CA ASP A 116 7.85 7.34 -10.05
C ASP A 116 8.64 6.03 -10.05
N ALA A 117 8.17 5.04 -9.32
CA ALA A 117 8.81 3.73 -9.22
C ALA A 117 8.46 2.80 -10.42
N ARG A 118 7.63 3.27 -11.33
CA ARG A 118 7.14 2.48 -12.49
C ARG A 118 6.42 1.21 -12.05
N VAL A 119 5.68 1.31 -10.96
CA VAL A 119 4.89 0.22 -10.40
C VAL A 119 3.47 0.34 -10.92
N LYS A 120 2.92 -0.76 -11.41
CA LYS A 120 1.55 -0.81 -11.95
C LYS A 120 0.59 -1.56 -11.04
N GLN A 121 1.10 -2.37 -10.13
CA GLN A 121 0.28 -3.18 -9.21
C GLN A 121 0.30 -2.58 -7.82
N VAL A 122 -0.88 -2.47 -7.21
CA VAL A 122 -1.03 -1.94 -5.86
C VAL A 122 -1.76 -2.95 -4.99
N ALA A 123 -1.16 -3.29 -3.86
CA ALA A 123 -1.82 -4.15 -2.87
C ALA A 123 -2.76 -3.26 -2.04
N THR A 124 -4.00 -3.20 -2.45
CA THR A 124 -5.05 -2.40 -1.85
C THR A 124 -6.40 -2.99 -2.19
N THR A 125 -7.40 -2.70 -1.36
CA THR A 125 -8.81 -2.96 -1.67
C THR A 125 -9.48 -1.75 -2.32
N ASP A 126 -8.78 -0.61 -2.38
CA ASP A 126 -9.36 0.67 -2.74
C ASP A 126 -9.44 0.85 -4.27
N LYS A 127 -10.65 0.95 -4.78
CA LYS A 127 -10.93 1.16 -6.21
C LYS A 127 -10.42 2.48 -6.74
N HIS A 128 -10.06 3.42 -5.86
CA HIS A 128 -9.45 4.69 -6.28
C HIS A 128 -8.21 4.44 -7.14
N PHE A 129 -7.42 3.42 -6.80
CA PHE A 129 -6.22 3.09 -7.58
C PHE A 129 -6.57 2.54 -8.97
N GLU A 130 -7.66 1.76 -9.09
CA GLU A 130 -8.15 1.35 -10.42
C GLU A 130 -8.54 2.53 -11.27
N GLN A 131 -9.25 3.51 -10.68
CA GLN A 131 -9.65 4.74 -11.38
C GLN A 131 -8.44 5.50 -11.90
N ALA A 132 -7.31 5.41 -11.22
CA ALA A 132 -6.07 6.07 -11.61
C ALA A 132 -5.21 5.24 -12.58
N GLY A 133 -5.68 4.06 -13.00
CA GLY A 133 -5.00 3.23 -13.99
C GLY A 133 -4.12 2.13 -13.43
N PHE A 134 -4.14 1.90 -12.12
CA PHE A 134 -3.37 0.81 -11.48
C PHE A 134 -4.19 -0.48 -11.42
N GLU A 135 -3.49 -1.60 -11.36
CA GLU A 135 -4.10 -2.90 -11.09
C GLU A 135 -4.12 -3.13 -9.58
N ILE A 136 -5.30 -3.35 -8.99
CA ILE A 136 -5.39 -3.64 -7.56
C ILE A 136 -5.38 -5.15 -7.33
N LEU A 137 -4.71 -5.57 -6.27
CA LEU A 137 -4.49 -6.99 -5.98
C LEU A 137 -5.45 -7.58 -4.96
N MET A 138 -6.31 -6.76 -4.36
CA MET A 138 -7.20 -7.15 -3.26
C MET A 138 -8.62 -6.63 -3.53
N GLY A 139 -9.57 -7.04 -2.71
CA GLY A 139 -10.92 -6.50 -2.75
C GLY A 139 -11.79 -6.94 -3.93
N GLY A 140 -11.37 -7.95 -4.65
CA GLY A 140 -12.04 -8.39 -5.88
C GLY A 140 -13.26 -9.29 -5.70
N GLY A 141 -13.88 -9.29 -4.54
CA GLY A 141 -14.98 -10.23 -4.27
C GLY A 141 -14.51 -11.68 -4.41
N ALA A 142 -15.38 -12.56 -4.91
CA ALA A 142 -14.99 -13.94 -5.16
C ALA A 142 -13.98 -14.00 -6.29
N ARG A 143 -12.72 -14.02 -5.95
CA ARG A 143 -11.66 -14.35 -6.91
C ARG A 143 -11.66 -15.85 -7.09
N THR A 144 -12.31 -16.27 -8.11
CA THR A 144 -12.25 -17.66 -8.53
C THR A 144 -11.06 -17.87 -9.42
#